data_349dcd10e1ea8accd8ed876c2fc2035f
#
_entry.id   349dcd10e1ea8accd8ed876c2fc2035f
#
_cell.length_a   1.000
_cell.length_b   1.000
_cell.length_c   1.000
_cell.angle_alpha   90.00
_cell.angle_beta   90.00
_cell.angle_gamma   90.00
#
_symmetry.space_group_name_H-M   'P 1'
#
loop_
_entity.id
_entity.type
_entity.pdbx_description
1 polymer ?
#
loop_
_entity_poly.entity_id
_entity_poly.type
_entity_poly.pdbx_seq_one_letter_code
_entity_poly.pdbx_strand_id
1 'polypeptide(L)'
;MKLHRLARSASFAAATTAALAGCFSAPKRETPLKETIPLTAPVMAPGVDANSDKLFVVVTFSGGGKRAAAFSYGVLEALRDIKVTTPDGDQHSLLDEVDLISAVSGGAFTAAYYSLFGKEAFENYVPRFLNHDTEKDLWRKVLTPVNWPRLANPLVSRSDLEVEYFDETLFRNATVYDLMTRSPRVIVTATDLVRAKPFAFTREQLNGICVDPKSVPVARAVFASADTPIYFAPLVMRTFAGQCGYVPPDSVGPEAAAEEDVYRRERAERLMSFLDSKNSPYLHLADGALADNLGARAILDEVALGESVTDALRRNGFSRARRMLFIVVDARTGFDPKYAKTPEPLGIKKVMDAVVSVTFNRYSFETMNLMRQRVGRWEKEVRNTRCKVALAIPDCEKFDVDLVELSFDRVKDPEEREYLDRVPTAFTLSSEQIIRLRRAARLLVEESPEMRLFLEQSAKEGNAHNK
;
A
#
# COMPACT_ATOMS: atom_id res chain seq x y z
N MET A 1 -18.38 38.45 -54.04
CA MET A 1 -18.56 38.76 -52.61
C MET A 1 -19.03 37.57 -51.71
N LYS A 2 -19.62 36.53 -52.22
CA LYS A 2 -20.08 35.35 -51.40
C LYS A 2 -18.98 34.35 -51.04
N LEU A 3 -17.93 34.16 -51.87
CA LEU A 3 -16.84 33.22 -51.60
C LEU A 3 -15.88 33.67 -50.45
N HIS A 4 -15.67 34.97 -50.28
CA HIS A 4 -14.82 35.50 -49.21
C HIS A 4 -15.41 35.39 -47.79
N ARG A 5 -16.75 35.30 -47.68
CA ARG A 5 -17.43 35.11 -46.38
C ARG A 5 -17.38 33.64 -45.89
N LEU A 6 -17.46 32.67 -46.82
CA LEU A 6 -17.35 31.25 -46.51
C LEU A 6 -15.93 30.85 -46.06
N ALA A 7 -14.88 31.43 -46.67
CA ALA A 7 -13.51 31.18 -46.28
C ALA A 7 -13.20 31.74 -44.87
N ARG A 8 -13.75 32.89 -44.50
CA ARG A 8 -13.56 33.48 -43.16
C ARG A 8 -14.31 32.70 -42.06
N SER A 9 -15.52 32.17 -42.34
CA SER A 9 -16.23 31.35 -41.37
C SER A 9 -15.61 29.98 -41.18
N ALA A 10 -15.03 29.34 -42.20
CA ALA A 10 -14.30 28.08 -42.09
C ALA A 10 -12.98 28.26 -41.30
N SER A 11 -12.26 29.37 -41.52
CA SER A 11 -11.03 29.67 -40.75
C SER A 11 -11.32 29.99 -39.29
N PHE A 12 -12.45 30.62 -38.97
CA PHE A 12 -12.85 30.89 -37.58
C PHE A 12 -13.33 29.65 -36.87
N ALA A 13 -14.04 28.71 -37.53
CA ALA A 13 -14.44 27.42 -36.98
C ALA A 13 -13.22 26.51 -36.76
N ALA A 14 -12.25 26.50 -37.68
CA ALA A 14 -11.01 25.73 -37.52
C ALA A 14 -10.10 26.29 -36.41
N ALA A 15 -10.04 27.60 -36.25
CA ALA A 15 -9.29 28.22 -35.14
C ALA A 15 -9.93 28.01 -33.76
N THR A 16 -11.28 28.01 -33.69
CA THR A 16 -12.01 27.72 -32.44
C THR A 16 -11.92 26.24 -32.06
N THR A 17 -11.94 25.31 -33.03
CA THR A 17 -11.71 23.88 -32.75
C THR A 17 -10.26 23.59 -32.33
N ALA A 18 -9.27 24.24 -32.92
CA ALA A 18 -7.86 24.13 -32.54
C ALA A 18 -7.59 24.76 -31.15
N ALA A 19 -8.25 25.87 -30.80
CA ALA A 19 -8.15 26.50 -29.49
C ALA A 19 -8.83 25.63 -28.37
N LEU A 20 -9.94 24.96 -28.69
CA LEU A 20 -10.59 24.04 -27.77
C LEU A 20 -9.77 22.74 -27.57
N ALA A 21 -9.10 22.24 -28.60
CA ALA A 21 -8.23 21.05 -28.50
C ALA A 21 -6.98 21.30 -27.63
N GLY A 22 -6.50 22.55 -27.51
CA GLY A 22 -5.35 22.92 -26.69
C GLY A 22 -5.64 23.02 -25.19
N CYS A 23 -6.91 22.99 -24.77
CA CYS A 23 -7.29 23.10 -23.35
C CYS A 23 -7.51 21.75 -22.65
N PHE A 24 -7.40 20.62 -23.37
CA PHE A 24 -7.59 19.30 -22.78
C PHE A 24 -6.24 18.66 -22.47
N SER A 25 -5.74 18.87 -21.23
CA SER A 25 -4.53 18.17 -20.78
C SER A 25 -4.76 16.66 -20.80
N ALA A 26 -3.90 15.93 -21.50
CA ALA A 26 -3.84 14.48 -21.37
C ALA A 26 -3.45 14.12 -19.93
N PRO A 27 -3.93 12.98 -19.40
CA PRO A 27 -3.47 12.52 -18.09
C PRO A 27 -1.95 12.39 -18.07
N LYS A 28 -1.33 12.72 -16.93
CA LYS A 28 0.10 12.49 -16.73
C LYS A 28 0.38 11.00 -16.95
N ARG A 29 1.28 10.67 -17.88
CA ARG A 29 1.67 9.30 -18.18
C ARG A 29 3.09 9.03 -17.68
N GLU A 30 3.37 7.78 -17.44
CA GLU A 30 4.66 7.29 -17.00
C GLU A 30 5.73 7.60 -18.05
N THR A 31 6.93 7.94 -17.58
CA THR A 31 8.11 8.15 -18.42
C THR A 31 9.13 7.02 -18.18
N PRO A 32 9.95 6.69 -19.21
CA PRO A 32 10.97 5.67 -19.03
C PRO A 32 12.05 6.13 -18.03
N LEU A 33 12.46 5.19 -17.19
CA LEU A 33 13.64 5.34 -16.34
C LEU A 33 14.90 5.27 -17.22
N LYS A 34 15.83 6.18 -17.03
CA LYS A 34 17.09 6.24 -17.81
C LYS A 34 18.10 5.22 -17.32
N GLU A 35 18.26 5.13 -16.00
CA GLU A 35 19.17 4.23 -15.30
C GLU A 35 18.47 3.66 -14.07
N THR A 36 18.79 2.43 -13.71
CA THR A 36 18.20 1.76 -12.54
C THR A 36 18.56 2.48 -11.24
N ILE A 37 17.60 2.55 -10.33
CA ILE A 37 17.82 3.08 -8.98
C ILE A 37 18.44 1.96 -8.13
N PRO A 38 19.63 2.18 -7.50
CA PRO A 38 20.25 1.16 -6.69
C PRO A 38 19.34 0.64 -5.57
N LEU A 39 19.19 -0.68 -5.45
CA LEU A 39 18.36 -1.30 -4.40
C LEU A 39 18.93 -1.08 -3.00
N THR A 40 20.25 -0.92 -2.91
CA THR A 40 21.01 -0.69 -1.67
C THR A 40 21.12 0.78 -1.27
N ALA A 41 20.56 1.70 -2.07
CA ALA A 41 20.59 3.11 -1.70
C ALA A 41 19.82 3.30 -0.39
N PRO A 42 20.44 3.90 0.65
CA PRO A 42 19.77 4.12 1.91
C PRO A 42 18.49 4.93 1.69
N VAL A 43 17.40 4.44 2.22
CA VAL A 43 16.06 5.06 2.13
C VAL A 43 15.84 6.03 3.29
N MET A 44 16.92 6.47 3.95
CA MET A 44 16.79 7.41 5.04
C MET A 44 16.68 8.82 4.48
N ALA A 45 15.51 9.42 4.63
CA ALA A 45 15.39 10.88 4.46
C ALA A 45 16.30 11.57 5.50
N PRO A 46 17.11 12.55 5.09
CA PRO A 46 17.88 13.34 6.05
C PRO A 46 16.93 14.02 7.02
N GLY A 47 17.08 13.81 8.31
CA GLY A 47 16.35 14.53 9.35
C GLY A 47 15.34 13.71 10.19
N VAL A 48 15.38 12.38 10.13
CA VAL A 48 14.66 11.53 11.10
C VAL A 48 15.63 11.12 12.20
N ASP A 49 15.87 12.02 13.13
CA ASP A 49 16.87 11.86 14.21
C ASP A 49 16.39 10.96 15.37
N ALA A 50 15.28 10.26 15.24
CA ALA A 50 14.64 9.62 16.38
C ALA A 50 14.43 8.11 16.27
N ASN A 51 14.67 7.49 15.12
CA ASN A 51 14.37 6.08 14.90
C ASN A 51 15.58 5.19 15.25
N SER A 52 15.35 4.14 16.05
CA SER A 52 16.41 3.20 16.46
C SER A 52 16.75 2.21 15.35
N ASP A 53 18.02 2.06 15.00
CA ASP A 53 18.48 1.02 14.06
C ASP A 53 18.45 -0.42 14.64
N LYS A 54 18.06 -0.56 15.92
CA LYS A 54 17.92 -1.84 16.62
C LYS A 54 16.49 -2.36 16.71
N LEU A 55 15.48 -1.51 16.40
CA LEU A 55 14.09 -1.86 16.34
C LEU A 55 13.56 -1.61 14.91
N PHE A 56 13.05 -2.65 14.26
CA PHE A 56 12.44 -2.54 12.92
C PHE A 56 10.94 -2.73 13.00
N VAL A 57 10.16 -1.68 12.75
CA VAL A 57 8.71 -1.69 12.86
C VAL A 57 8.04 -1.65 11.49
N VAL A 58 7.27 -2.67 11.20
CA VAL A 58 6.50 -2.81 9.96
C VAL A 58 5.02 -2.81 10.26
N VAL A 59 4.26 -1.97 9.57
CA VAL A 59 2.80 -1.93 9.68
C VAL A 59 2.19 -2.29 8.33
N THR A 60 1.13 -3.09 8.32
CA THR A 60 0.37 -3.33 7.09
C THR A 60 -1.06 -2.84 7.24
N PHE A 61 -1.58 -2.15 6.23
CA PHE A 61 -2.96 -1.64 6.18
C PHE A 61 -3.73 -2.32 5.07
N SER A 62 -4.81 -2.99 5.44
CA SER A 62 -5.66 -3.72 4.50
C SER A 62 -6.53 -2.79 3.64
N GLY A 63 -7.11 -3.38 2.59
CA GLY A 63 -8.17 -2.77 1.82
C GLY A 63 -9.50 -2.67 2.58
N GLY A 64 -10.44 -1.92 2.00
CA GLY A 64 -11.81 -1.74 2.55
C GLY A 64 -12.35 -0.31 2.43
N GLY A 65 -11.93 0.47 1.45
CA GLY A 65 -12.40 1.84 1.22
C GLY A 65 -12.14 2.76 2.41
N LYS A 66 -13.01 3.72 2.62
CA LYS A 66 -12.87 4.69 3.74
C LYS A 66 -12.97 4.02 5.12
N ARG A 67 -13.60 2.83 5.22
CA ARG A 67 -13.60 2.02 6.45
C ARG A 67 -12.17 1.66 6.86
N ALA A 68 -11.40 1.09 5.93
CA ALA A 68 -10.00 0.75 6.17
C ALA A 68 -9.15 2.00 6.42
N ALA A 69 -9.38 3.07 5.68
CA ALA A 69 -8.67 4.34 5.89
C ALA A 69 -8.89 4.90 7.32
N ALA A 70 -10.14 4.91 7.81
CA ALA A 70 -10.45 5.40 9.15
C ALA A 70 -9.89 4.49 10.26
N PHE A 71 -9.96 3.16 10.06
CA PHE A 71 -9.43 2.19 11.01
C PHE A 71 -7.90 2.27 11.09
N SER A 72 -7.22 2.30 9.95
CA SER A 72 -5.75 2.48 9.87
C SER A 72 -5.29 3.80 10.49
N TYR A 73 -6.06 4.88 10.28
CA TYR A 73 -5.77 6.16 10.90
C TYR A 73 -5.89 6.11 12.42
N GLY A 74 -6.90 5.43 12.96
CA GLY A 74 -7.04 5.20 14.41
C GLY A 74 -5.89 4.39 14.99
N VAL A 75 -5.30 3.45 14.22
CA VAL A 75 -4.07 2.75 14.62
C VAL A 75 -2.90 3.73 14.71
N LEU A 76 -2.69 4.59 13.69
CA LEU A 76 -1.62 5.60 13.75
C LEU A 76 -1.78 6.54 14.96
N GLU A 77 -3.03 6.93 15.30
CA GLU A 77 -3.30 7.73 16.51
C GLU A 77 -2.89 6.98 17.79
N ALA A 78 -3.22 5.69 17.89
CA ALA A 78 -2.84 4.88 19.05
C ALA A 78 -1.32 4.71 19.16
N LEU A 79 -0.64 4.40 18.05
CA LEU A 79 0.82 4.24 18.02
C LEU A 79 1.55 5.56 18.41
N ARG A 80 1.01 6.71 18.01
CA ARG A 80 1.55 8.03 18.42
C ARG A 80 1.54 8.22 19.93
N ASP A 81 0.48 7.77 20.58
CA ASP A 81 0.26 7.99 22.00
C ASP A 81 0.99 6.96 22.88
N ILE A 82 1.39 5.81 22.31
CA ILE A 82 2.16 4.76 22.99
C ILE A 82 3.65 5.10 22.99
N LYS A 83 4.30 4.94 24.16
CA LYS A 83 5.75 5.02 24.30
C LYS A 83 6.37 3.64 24.28
N VAL A 84 7.43 3.48 23.51
CA VAL A 84 8.27 2.28 23.45
C VAL A 84 9.67 2.62 23.97
N THR A 85 10.26 1.69 24.72
CA THR A 85 11.68 1.77 25.07
C THR A 85 12.44 0.96 24.03
N THR A 86 13.33 1.61 23.30
CA THR A 86 14.16 0.94 22.28
C THR A 86 15.22 0.07 22.92
N PRO A 87 15.85 -0.87 22.20
CA PRO A 87 16.96 -1.66 22.72
C PRO A 87 18.18 -0.84 23.14
N ASP A 88 18.23 0.44 22.77
CA ASP A 88 19.24 1.42 23.21
C ASP A 88 18.91 2.06 24.57
N GLY A 89 17.70 1.86 25.05
CA GLY A 89 17.19 2.44 26.30
C GLY A 89 16.48 3.80 26.15
N ASP A 90 16.41 4.33 24.92
CA ASP A 90 15.68 5.57 24.63
C ASP A 90 14.18 5.35 24.59
N GLN A 91 13.41 6.38 24.90
CA GLN A 91 11.95 6.34 24.84
C GLN A 91 11.41 7.23 23.73
N HIS A 92 10.72 6.60 22.77
CA HIS A 92 10.09 7.26 21.63
C HIS A 92 8.58 6.98 21.58
N SER A 93 7.87 7.73 20.74
CA SER A 93 6.55 7.31 20.30
C SER A 93 6.71 6.07 19.42
N LEU A 94 5.88 5.03 19.61
CA LEU A 94 5.94 3.85 18.77
C LEU A 94 5.67 4.20 17.30
N LEU A 95 4.93 5.27 17.04
CA LEU A 95 4.70 5.78 15.68
C LEU A 95 5.99 6.35 15.05
N ASP A 96 6.86 6.98 15.84
CA ASP A 96 8.13 7.52 15.36
C ASP A 96 9.13 6.39 14.99
N GLU A 97 8.93 5.19 15.55
CA GLU A 97 9.69 3.98 15.23
C GLU A 97 9.16 3.18 14.03
N VAL A 98 8.05 3.63 13.39
CA VAL A 98 7.53 2.94 12.20
C VAL A 98 8.43 3.21 10.99
N ASP A 99 9.03 2.16 10.43
CA ASP A 99 9.97 2.23 9.31
C ASP A 99 9.31 2.01 7.95
N LEU A 100 8.36 1.07 7.92
CA LEU A 100 7.74 0.62 6.69
C LEU A 100 6.24 0.42 6.87
N ILE A 101 5.45 1.01 5.96
CA ILE A 101 4.03 0.73 5.86
C ILE A 101 3.75 0.09 4.50
N SER A 102 3.20 -1.13 4.48
CA SER A 102 2.68 -1.74 3.27
C SER A 102 1.16 -1.62 3.27
N ALA A 103 0.58 -1.12 2.20
CA ALA A 103 -0.82 -0.72 2.22
C ALA A 103 -1.58 -1.02 0.94
N VAL A 104 -2.87 -1.28 1.10
CA VAL A 104 -3.80 -1.68 0.04
C VAL A 104 -5.04 -0.80 0.06
N SER A 105 -5.50 -0.36 -1.13
CA SER A 105 -6.82 0.27 -1.31
C SER A 105 -7.05 1.42 -0.32
N GLY A 106 -8.10 1.36 0.48
CA GLY A 106 -8.39 2.37 1.50
C GLY A 106 -7.25 2.61 2.50
N GLY A 107 -6.53 1.55 2.90
CA GLY A 107 -5.34 1.67 3.76
C GLY A 107 -4.20 2.46 3.11
N ALA A 108 -4.06 2.37 1.78
CA ALA A 108 -3.03 3.09 1.04
C ALA A 108 -3.22 4.61 1.07
N PHE A 109 -4.47 5.11 1.14
CA PHE A 109 -4.72 6.55 1.34
C PHE A 109 -4.14 7.05 2.66
N THR A 110 -4.37 6.32 3.74
CA THR A 110 -3.85 6.68 5.08
C THR A 110 -2.33 6.59 5.14
N ALA A 111 -1.76 5.48 4.65
CA ALA A 111 -0.32 5.26 4.63
C ALA A 111 0.42 6.35 3.86
N ALA A 112 -0.02 6.61 2.62
CA ALA A 112 0.59 7.62 1.76
C ALA A 112 0.45 9.03 2.34
N TYR A 113 -0.73 9.38 2.86
CA TYR A 113 -0.94 10.70 3.46
C TYR A 113 -0.06 10.90 4.69
N TYR A 114 0.04 9.90 5.58
CA TYR A 114 0.90 9.99 6.75
C TYR A 114 2.39 10.10 6.38
N SER A 115 2.88 9.26 5.48
CA SER A 115 4.27 9.32 5.02
C SER A 115 4.63 10.68 4.39
N LEU A 116 3.71 11.28 3.64
CA LEU A 116 3.95 12.57 2.97
C LEU A 116 3.91 13.76 3.93
N PHE A 117 3.05 13.74 4.93
CA PHE A 117 2.76 14.93 5.74
C PHE A 117 3.07 14.77 7.23
N GLY A 118 3.47 13.57 7.68
CA GLY A 118 3.89 13.32 9.07
C GLY A 118 2.86 13.79 10.09
N LYS A 119 3.28 14.64 11.04
CA LYS A 119 2.43 15.17 12.12
C LYS A 119 1.26 16.02 11.61
N GLU A 120 1.39 16.67 10.46
CA GLU A 120 0.31 17.44 9.80
C GLU A 120 -0.90 16.55 9.44
N ALA A 121 -0.68 15.23 9.28
CA ALA A 121 -1.76 14.29 9.01
C ALA A 121 -2.78 14.23 10.14
N PHE A 122 -2.38 14.42 11.40
CA PHE A 122 -3.30 14.38 12.54
C PHE A 122 -4.23 15.59 12.64
N GLU A 123 -3.89 16.66 11.98
CA GLU A 123 -4.72 17.88 11.92
C GLU A 123 -5.63 17.88 10.68
N ASN A 124 -5.10 17.43 9.55
CA ASN A 124 -5.70 17.70 8.24
C ASN A 124 -6.41 16.50 7.59
N TYR A 125 -6.02 15.25 7.89
CA TYR A 125 -6.54 14.09 7.18
C TYR A 125 -8.04 13.83 7.43
N VAL A 126 -8.48 13.98 8.68
CA VAL A 126 -9.89 13.77 9.03
C VAL A 126 -10.80 14.75 8.30
N PRO A 127 -10.61 16.09 8.37
CA PRO A 127 -11.48 17.02 7.65
C PRO A 127 -11.31 16.95 6.13
N ARG A 128 -10.10 16.71 5.60
CA ARG A 128 -9.85 16.70 4.16
C ARG A 128 -10.29 15.44 3.45
N PHE A 129 -10.29 14.30 4.14
CA PHE A 129 -10.59 13.02 3.52
C PHE A 129 -11.63 12.20 4.29
N LEU A 130 -11.42 11.88 5.57
CA LEU A 130 -12.29 10.94 6.26
C LEU A 130 -13.73 11.46 6.38
N ASN A 131 -13.93 12.70 6.83
CA ASN A 131 -15.25 13.34 6.98
C ASN A 131 -15.74 14.02 5.69
N HIS A 132 -14.91 14.04 4.64
CA HIS A 132 -15.26 14.70 3.40
C HIS A 132 -16.15 13.80 2.51
N ASP A 133 -17.15 14.39 1.84
CA ASP A 133 -18.00 13.65 0.87
C ASP A 133 -17.28 13.53 -0.48
N THR A 134 -16.36 12.58 -0.53
CA THR A 134 -15.52 12.32 -1.69
C THR A 134 -16.35 11.86 -2.91
N GLU A 135 -17.40 11.03 -2.70
CA GLU A 135 -18.20 10.53 -3.80
C GLU A 135 -18.92 11.67 -4.54
N LYS A 136 -19.44 12.63 -3.80
CA LYS A 136 -20.08 13.82 -4.37
C LYS A 136 -19.13 14.61 -5.26
N ASP A 137 -17.89 14.80 -4.83
CA ASP A 137 -16.91 15.56 -5.60
C ASP A 137 -16.43 14.81 -6.84
N LEU A 138 -16.23 13.49 -6.72
CA LEU A 138 -15.89 12.64 -7.87
C LEU A 138 -17.01 12.66 -8.91
N TRP A 139 -18.27 12.51 -8.50
CA TRP A 139 -19.41 12.63 -9.40
C TRP A 139 -19.51 14.01 -10.03
N ARG A 140 -19.29 15.09 -9.27
CA ARG A 140 -19.27 16.45 -9.80
C ARG A 140 -18.20 16.60 -10.88
N LYS A 141 -16.97 16.07 -10.66
CA LYS A 141 -15.87 16.13 -11.65
C LYS A 141 -16.25 15.38 -12.92
N VAL A 142 -16.86 14.20 -12.84
CA VAL A 142 -17.31 13.41 -14.00
C VAL A 142 -18.45 14.11 -14.76
N LEU A 143 -19.43 14.65 -14.03
CA LEU A 143 -20.63 15.29 -14.63
C LEU A 143 -20.36 16.70 -15.17
N THR A 144 -19.21 17.30 -14.87
CA THR A 144 -18.86 18.64 -15.38
C THR A 144 -18.63 18.61 -16.88
N PRO A 145 -19.37 19.41 -17.69
CA PRO A 145 -19.33 19.34 -19.14
C PRO A 145 -17.96 19.51 -19.77
N VAL A 146 -17.04 20.25 -19.11
CA VAL A 146 -15.65 20.43 -19.57
C VAL A 146 -14.88 19.11 -19.65
N ASN A 147 -15.26 18.08 -18.90
CA ASN A 147 -14.61 16.77 -18.93
C ASN A 147 -15.21 15.79 -19.96
N TRP A 148 -16.39 16.08 -20.54
CA TRP A 148 -17.02 15.19 -21.50
C TRP A 148 -16.19 14.92 -22.77
N PRO A 149 -15.57 15.94 -23.41
CA PRO A 149 -14.68 15.66 -24.53
C PRO A 149 -13.45 14.82 -24.15
N ARG A 150 -12.96 14.95 -22.92
CA ARG A 150 -11.86 14.12 -22.40
C ARG A 150 -12.30 12.66 -22.25
N LEU A 151 -13.46 12.42 -21.65
CA LEU A 151 -14.04 11.09 -21.47
C LEU A 151 -14.46 10.44 -22.79
N ALA A 152 -14.68 11.22 -23.85
CA ALA A 152 -14.89 10.69 -25.20
C ALA A 152 -13.60 10.16 -25.85
N ASN A 153 -12.42 10.49 -25.31
CA ASN A 153 -11.15 9.93 -25.75
C ASN A 153 -10.98 8.53 -25.15
N PRO A 154 -10.83 7.46 -25.96
CA PRO A 154 -10.69 6.09 -25.45
C PRO A 154 -9.44 5.85 -24.58
N LEU A 155 -8.48 6.80 -24.59
CA LEU A 155 -7.27 6.74 -23.76
C LEU A 155 -7.44 7.43 -22.41
N VAL A 156 -8.60 8.01 -22.11
CA VAL A 156 -8.91 8.69 -20.84
C VAL A 156 -10.08 7.97 -20.19
N SER A 157 -9.86 7.45 -19.02
CA SER A 157 -10.90 6.79 -18.21
C SER A 157 -11.46 7.75 -17.16
N ARG A 158 -12.59 7.35 -16.55
CA ARG A 158 -13.10 7.99 -15.35
C ARG A 158 -12.05 7.95 -14.22
N SER A 159 -11.32 6.83 -14.09
CA SER A 159 -10.27 6.65 -13.09
C SER A 159 -9.14 7.68 -13.24
N ASP A 160 -8.83 8.14 -14.46
CA ASP A 160 -7.85 9.23 -14.66
C ASP A 160 -8.34 10.57 -14.07
N LEU A 161 -9.63 10.88 -14.15
CA LEU A 161 -10.19 12.09 -13.51
C LEU A 161 -10.17 12.01 -11.98
N GLU A 162 -10.36 10.83 -11.43
CA GLU A 162 -10.31 10.58 -10.00
C GLU A 162 -8.88 10.67 -9.47
N VAL A 163 -7.92 10.15 -10.23
CA VAL A 163 -6.47 10.33 -9.93
C VAL A 163 -6.12 11.82 -9.87
N GLU A 164 -6.54 12.62 -10.86
CA GLU A 164 -6.30 14.06 -10.86
C GLU A 164 -6.92 14.76 -9.65
N TYR A 165 -8.14 14.36 -9.26
CA TYR A 165 -8.79 14.91 -8.08
C TYR A 165 -7.96 14.67 -6.81
N PHE A 166 -7.51 13.44 -6.56
CA PHE A 166 -6.71 13.13 -5.38
C PHE A 166 -5.29 13.71 -5.46
N ASP A 167 -4.71 13.82 -6.67
CA ASP A 167 -3.40 14.45 -6.85
C ASP A 167 -3.41 15.91 -6.41
N GLU A 168 -4.47 16.64 -6.78
CA GLU A 168 -4.64 18.06 -6.45
C GLU A 168 -5.06 18.28 -5.00
N THR A 169 -6.06 17.52 -4.53
CA THR A 169 -6.76 17.83 -3.25
C THR A 169 -6.13 17.16 -2.04
N LEU A 170 -5.54 15.96 -2.21
CA LEU A 170 -5.06 15.14 -1.12
C LEU A 170 -3.53 15.02 -1.10
N PHE A 171 -2.90 14.66 -2.24
CA PHE A 171 -1.48 14.32 -2.28
C PHE A 171 -0.56 15.44 -2.77
N ARG A 172 -1.10 16.61 -3.15
CA ARG A 172 -0.34 17.83 -3.50
C ARG A 172 0.73 17.58 -4.58
N ASN A 173 0.40 16.79 -5.60
CA ASN A 173 1.29 16.39 -6.70
C ASN A 173 2.54 15.60 -6.28
N ALA A 174 2.53 14.95 -5.12
CA ALA A 174 3.61 14.06 -4.71
C ALA A 174 3.72 12.84 -5.63
N THR A 175 4.93 12.27 -5.73
CA THR A 175 5.25 11.14 -6.58
C THR A 175 5.55 9.87 -5.78
N VAL A 176 5.52 8.72 -6.44
CA VAL A 176 5.91 7.44 -5.81
C VAL A 176 7.35 7.49 -5.31
N TYR A 177 8.22 8.29 -5.95
CA TYR A 177 9.58 8.52 -5.45
C TYR A 177 9.59 9.12 -4.04
N ASP A 178 8.65 10.03 -3.73
CA ASP A 178 8.53 10.61 -2.39
C ASP A 178 8.19 9.55 -1.34
N LEU A 179 7.28 8.60 -1.66
CA LEU A 179 6.95 7.48 -0.76
C LEU A 179 8.12 6.53 -0.52
N MET A 180 9.05 6.43 -1.48
CA MET A 180 10.22 5.56 -1.38
C MET A 180 11.36 6.18 -0.58
N THR A 181 11.38 7.50 -0.44
CA THR A 181 12.49 8.26 0.16
C THR A 181 12.13 8.92 1.49
N ARG A 182 10.87 8.94 1.88
CA ARG A 182 10.41 9.45 3.18
C ARG A 182 10.36 8.36 4.25
N SER A 183 10.25 8.76 5.51
CA SER A 183 10.01 7.89 6.66
C SER A 183 8.61 8.21 7.24
N PRO A 184 7.78 7.19 7.52
CA PRO A 184 7.97 5.80 7.11
C PRO A 184 7.92 5.61 5.59
N ARG A 185 8.70 4.66 5.07
CA ARG A 185 8.59 4.26 3.67
C ARG A 185 7.23 3.58 3.43
N VAL A 186 6.63 3.84 2.27
CA VAL A 186 5.33 3.23 1.95
C VAL A 186 5.43 2.38 0.69
N ILE A 187 4.92 1.15 0.79
CA ILE A 187 4.66 0.26 -0.36
C ILE A 187 3.16 0.26 -0.61
N VAL A 188 2.76 0.68 -1.80
CA VAL A 188 1.39 0.55 -2.28
C VAL A 188 1.31 -0.66 -3.19
N THR A 189 0.31 -1.52 -2.98
CA THR A 189 0.12 -2.74 -3.79
C THR A 189 -1.15 -2.67 -4.62
N ALA A 190 -1.05 -3.09 -5.88
CA ALA A 190 -2.16 -3.25 -6.81
C ALA A 190 -2.17 -4.67 -7.39
N THR A 191 -3.15 -5.02 -8.20
CA THR A 191 -3.24 -6.29 -8.91
C THR A 191 -3.19 -6.06 -10.41
N ASP A 192 -2.24 -6.68 -11.12
CA ASP A 192 -2.29 -6.74 -12.59
C ASP A 192 -3.27 -7.85 -13.02
N LEU A 193 -4.40 -7.43 -13.57
CA LEU A 193 -5.49 -8.34 -13.97
C LEU A 193 -5.09 -9.28 -15.11
N VAL A 194 -4.24 -8.83 -16.04
CA VAL A 194 -3.86 -9.62 -17.22
C VAL A 194 -2.93 -10.75 -16.81
N ARG A 195 -1.99 -10.48 -15.90
CA ARG A 195 -1.06 -11.50 -15.39
C ARG A 195 -1.64 -12.25 -14.19
N ALA A 196 -2.76 -11.79 -13.63
CA ALA A 196 -3.36 -12.29 -12.38
C ALA A 196 -2.33 -12.33 -11.22
N LYS A 197 -1.52 -11.28 -11.08
CA LYS A 197 -0.40 -11.21 -10.14
C LYS A 197 -0.39 -9.90 -9.36
N PRO A 198 0.08 -9.89 -8.09
CA PRO A 198 0.28 -8.66 -7.36
C PRO A 198 1.38 -7.81 -8.02
N PHE A 199 1.17 -6.50 -8.01
CA PHE A 199 2.12 -5.47 -8.41
C PHE A 199 2.32 -4.50 -7.26
N ALA A 200 3.54 -4.38 -6.76
CA ALA A 200 3.87 -3.44 -5.70
C ALA A 200 4.66 -2.25 -6.27
N PHE A 201 4.31 -1.03 -5.88
CA PHE A 201 5.06 0.16 -6.26
C PHE A 201 6.34 0.25 -5.41
N THR A 202 7.25 -0.70 -5.65
CA THR A 202 8.58 -0.77 -5.04
C THR A 202 9.65 -0.35 -6.03
N ARG A 203 10.81 0.00 -5.51
CA ARG A 203 11.99 0.34 -6.32
C ARG A 203 12.37 -0.79 -7.28
N GLU A 204 12.31 -2.03 -6.80
CA GLU A 204 12.63 -3.20 -7.62
C GLU A 204 11.66 -3.37 -8.78
N GLN A 205 10.35 -3.34 -8.52
CA GLN A 205 9.37 -3.55 -9.59
C GLN A 205 9.37 -2.42 -10.60
N LEU A 206 9.54 -1.16 -10.15
CA LEU A 206 9.65 -0.02 -11.07
C LEU A 206 10.95 -0.04 -11.89
N ASN A 207 12.08 -0.47 -11.29
CA ASN A 207 13.31 -0.76 -12.03
C ASN A 207 13.08 -1.84 -13.10
N GLY A 208 12.42 -2.96 -12.72
CA GLY A 208 12.14 -4.07 -13.62
C GLY A 208 11.34 -3.65 -14.86
N ILE A 209 10.33 -2.82 -14.67
CA ILE A 209 9.52 -2.28 -15.77
C ILE A 209 10.08 -0.99 -16.37
N CYS A 210 11.23 -0.52 -15.92
CA CYS A 210 11.92 0.70 -16.35
C CYS A 210 11.03 1.96 -16.32
N VAL A 211 10.22 2.12 -15.29
CA VAL A 211 9.37 3.31 -15.08
C VAL A 211 10.02 4.24 -14.06
N ASP A 212 10.14 5.52 -14.41
CA ASP A 212 10.65 6.54 -13.48
C ASP A 212 9.62 6.81 -12.37
N PRO A 213 9.92 6.50 -11.08
CA PRO A 213 9.00 6.72 -9.97
C PRO A 213 8.65 8.20 -9.77
N LYS A 214 9.48 9.15 -10.27
CA LYS A 214 9.18 10.58 -10.24
C LYS A 214 8.09 10.98 -11.23
N SER A 215 7.81 10.14 -12.23
CA SER A 215 6.75 10.36 -13.21
C SER A 215 5.41 9.78 -12.79
N VAL A 216 5.36 8.96 -11.71
CA VAL A 216 4.15 8.31 -11.21
C VAL A 216 3.60 9.10 -10.03
N PRO A 217 2.47 9.81 -10.15
CA PRO A 217 1.81 10.47 -9.02
C PRO A 217 1.44 9.47 -7.93
N VAL A 218 1.55 9.86 -6.66
CA VAL A 218 1.06 9.05 -5.52
C VAL A 218 -0.41 8.72 -5.69
N ALA A 219 -1.22 9.71 -6.12
CA ALA A 219 -2.63 9.52 -6.40
C ALA A 219 -2.87 8.36 -7.38
N ARG A 220 -2.03 8.21 -8.41
CA ARG A 220 -2.14 7.15 -9.41
C ARG A 220 -1.85 5.77 -8.82
N ALA A 221 -0.82 5.64 -7.99
CA ALA A 221 -0.50 4.39 -7.31
C ALA A 221 -1.58 4.00 -6.29
N VAL A 222 -2.01 4.95 -5.47
CA VAL A 222 -3.05 4.72 -4.44
C VAL A 222 -4.39 4.39 -5.09
N PHE A 223 -4.77 5.09 -6.18
CA PHE A 223 -6.01 4.79 -6.88
C PHE A 223 -5.95 3.46 -7.63
N ALA A 224 -4.82 3.11 -8.26
CA ALA A 224 -4.63 1.78 -8.85
C ALA A 224 -4.81 0.65 -7.82
N SER A 225 -4.44 0.91 -6.57
CA SER A 225 -4.65 0.01 -5.44
C SER A 225 -6.10 -0.04 -4.95
N ALA A 226 -6.91 0.99 -5.23
CA ALA A 226 -8.29 1.12 -4.76
C ALA A 226 -9.34 0.95 -5.87
N ASP A 227 -8.90 0.71 -7.09
CA ASP A 227 -9.73 0.57 -8.28
C ASP A 227 -10.46 -0.78 -8.26
N THR A 228 -11.55 -0.83 -7.50
CA THR A 228 -12.35 -2.05 -7.32
C THR A 228 -13.03 -2.43 -8.64
N PRO A 229 -12.76 -3.61 -9.20
CA PRO A 229 -13.42 -4.10 -10.41
C PRO A 229 -14.94 -4.03 -10.29
N ILE A 230 -15.64 -3.78 -11.41
CA ILE A 230 -17.10 -3.56 -11.51
C ILE A 230 -17.50 -2.10 -11.30
N TYR A 231 -16.83 -1.36 -10.42
CA TYR A 231 -17.13 0.05 -10.16
C TYR A 231 -16.27 1.01 -10.98
N PHE A 232 -15.04 0.60 -11.29
CA PHE A 232 -14.05 1.39 -11.99
C PHE A 232 -13.43 0.61 -13.15
N ALA A 233 -12.90 1.34 -14.14
CA ALA A 233 -12.12 0.76 -15.22
C ALA A 233 -10.67 0.60 -14.76
N PRO A 234 -10.02 -0.56 -15.01
CA PRO A 234 -8.63 -0.79 -14.61
C PRO A 234 -7.71 0.32 -15.08
N LEU A 235 -6.82 0.76 -14.19
CA LEU A 235 -5.86 1.81 -14.48
C LEU A 235 -4.73 1.25 -15.33
N VAL A 236 -4.56 1.81 -16.56
CA VAL A 236 -3.55 1.33 -17.50
C VAL A 236 -2.23 2.06 -17.28
N MET A 237 -1.14 1.30 -17.06
CA MET A 237 0.22 1.82 -16.93
C MET A 237 1.13 1.20 -18.00
N ARG A 238 1.93 2.03 -18.69
CA ARG A 238 2.89 1.56 -19.68
C ARG A 238 4.16 1.05 -19.01
N THR A 239 4.74 -0.04 -19.54
CA THR A 239 6.05 -0.54 -19.14
C THR A 239 7.09 -0.25 -20.21
N PHE A 240 8.33 -0.03 -19.79
CA PHE A 240 9.49 0.21 -20.64
C PHE A 240 10.59 -0.82 -20.35
N ALA A 241 10.24 -2.00 -19.83
CA ALA A 241 11.19 -3.05 -19.46
C ALA A 241 12.21 -3.31 -20.58
N GLY A 242 13.48 -3.50 -20.19
CA GLY A 242 14.61 -3.66 -21.11
C GLY A 242 15.23 -2.34 -21.60
N GLN A 243 14.71 -1.17 -21.26
CA GLN A 243 15.22 0.13 -21.75
C GLN A 243 16.15 0.87 -20.76
N CYS A 244 16.24 0.41 -19.49
CA CYS A 244 17.02 1.08 -18.44
C CYS A 244 18.22 0.29 -17.93
N GLY A 245 18.58 -0.81 -18.59
CA GLY A 245 19.72 -1.66 -18.19
C GLY A 245 19.45 -2.46 -16.91
N TYR A 246 18.18 -2.66 -16.52
CA TYR A 246 17.85 -3.48 -15.35
C TYR A 246 18.27 -4.95 -15.59
N VAL A 247 19.05 -5.47 -14.64
CA VAL A 247 19.43 -6.88 -14.55
C VAL A 247 18.74 -7.44 -13.31
N PRO A 248 17.88 -8.45 -13.46
CA PRO A 248 17.26 -9.12 -12.31
C PRO A 248 18.33 -9.69 -11.38
N PRO A 249 18.18 -9.60 -10.05
CA PRO A 249 19.08 -10.31 -9.14
C PRO A 249 19.00 -11.83 -9.36
N ASP A 250 20.06 -12.56 -9.01
CA ASP A 250 20.16 -14.01 -9.18
C ASP A 250 18.99 -14.76 -8.52
N SER A 251 18.51 -14.22 -7.38
CA SER A 251 17.31 -14.73 -6.67
C SER A 251 16.00 -14.66 -7.48
N VAL A 252 16.02 -14.05 -8.67
CA VAL A 252 14.86 -13.84 -9.54
C VAL A 252 15.11 -14.37 -10.96
N GLY A 253 16.36 -14.69 -11.28
CA GLY A 253 16.77 -15.17 -12.61
C GLY A 253 16.18 -16.56 -12.96
N PRO A 254 16.50 -17.07 -14.16
CA PRO A 254 16.03 -18.37 -14.61
C PRO A 254 16.38 -19.53 -13.67
N GLU A 255 17.49 -19.43 -12.94
CA GLU A 255 17.92 -20.44 -11.97
C GLU A 255 16.99 -20.47 -10.73
N ALA A 256 16.48 -19.32 -10.32
CA ALA A 256 15.50 -19.23 -9.23
C ALA A 256 14.14 -19.87 -9.62
N ALA A 257 13.82 -19.95 -10.90
CA ALA A 257 12.63 -20.66 -11.40
C ALA A 257 12.76 -22.19 -11.29
N ALA A 258 13.97 -22.71 -11.11
CA ALA A 258 14.24 -24.13 -10.87
C ALA A 258 14.33 -24.49 -9.38
N GLU A 259 14.13 -23.54 -8.46
CA GLU A 259 14.27 -23.73 -7.01
C GLU A 259 13.18 -24.65 -6.44
N GLU A 260 13.54 -25.46 -5.44
CA GLU A 260 12.61 -26.37 -4.76
C GLU A 260 11.58 -25.60 -3.92
N ASP A 261 11.91 -24.38 -3.41
CA ASP A 261 10.96 -23.53 -2.70
C ASP A 261 9.93 -22.94 -3.68
N VAL A 262 8.73 -23.52 -3.67
CA VAL A 262 7.60 -23.13 -4.53
C VAL A 262 7.30 -21.63 -4.45
N TYR A 263 7.49 -21.01 -3.29
CA TYR A 263 7.20 -19.59 -3.08
C TYR A 263 8.24 -18.70 -3.78
N ARG A 264 9.53 -19.04 -3.70
CA ARG A 264 10.60 -18.34 -4.42
C ARG A 264 10.45 -18.48 -5.92
N ARG A 265 10.14 -19.70 -6.39
CA ARG A 265 9.90 -19.98 -7.81
C ARG A 265 8.74 -19.14 -8.36
N GLU A 266 7.57 -19.16 -7.69
CA GLU A 266 6.41 -18.37 -8.11
C GLU A 266 6.73 -16.88 -8.18
N ARG A 267 7.50 -16.39 -7.19
CA ARG A 267 7.95 -15.01 -7.17
C ARG A 267 8.88 -14.67 -8.33
N ALA A 268 9.85 -15.52 -8.63
CA ALA A 268 10.76 -15.34 -9.76
C ALA A 268 9.97 -15.30 -11.09
N GLU A 269 9.07 -16.26 -11.31
CA GLU A 269 8.19 -16.32 -12.48
C GLU A 269 7.31 -15.06 -12.60
N ARG A 270 6.80 -14.55 -11.46
CA ARG A 270 6.03 -13.33 -11.43
C ARG A 270 6.85 -12.13 -11.87
N LEU A 271 8.02 -11.91 -11.30
CA LEU A 271 8.89 -10.79 -11.65
C LEU A 271 9.34 -10.87 -13.10
N MET A 272 9.76 -12.05 -13.56
CA MET A 272 10.12 -12.27 -14.96
C MET A 272 8.97 -11.94 -15.93
N SER A 273 7.72 -12.21 -15.55
CA SER A 273 6.56 -11.87 -16.38
C SER A 273 6.36 -10.37 -16.61
N PHE A 274 6.88 -9.51 -15.73
CA PHE A 274 6.84 -8.06 -15.91
C PHE A 274 7.96 -7.52 -16.81
N LEU A 275 8.99 -8.32 -17.09
CA LEU A 275 10.14 -7.90 -17.93
C LEU A 275 9.86 -8.02 -19.43
N ASP A 276 8.79 -8.66 -19.84
CA ASP A 276 8.42 -8.84 -21.26
C ASP A 276 7.60 -7.65 -21.79
N SER A 277 8.23 -6.49 -21.94
CA SER A 277 7.55 -5.33 -22.51
C SER A 277 7.28 -5.43 -24.00
N LYS A 278 7.93 -6.37 -24.72
CA LYS A 278 7.74 -6.56 -26.15
C LYS A 278 6.37 -7.16 -26.45
N ASN A 279 5.96 -8.18 -25.69
CA ASN A 279 4.67 -8.85 -25.88
C ASN A 279 3.58 -8.29 -24.96
N SER A 280 3.96 -7.65 -23.84
CA SER A 280 3.05 -7.14 -22.82
C SER A 280 3.45 -5.73 -22.34
N PRO A 281 3.31 -4.71 -23.22
CA PRO A 281 3.79 -3.34 -22.93
C PRO A 281 2.90 -2.56 -21.94
N TYR A 282 1.80 -3.13 -21.47
CA TYR A 282 0.88 -2.47 -20.55
C TYR A 282 0.56 -3.34 -19.35
N LEU A 283 0.40 -2.70 -18.20
CA LEU A 283 -0.19 -3.25 -16.99
C LEU A 283 -1.64 -2.75 -16.88
N HIS A 284 -2.56 -3.64 -16.51
CA HIS A 284 -3.95 -3.30 -16.21
C HIS A 284 -4.18 -3.48 -14.72
N LEU A 285 -3.96 -2.40 -13.97
CA LEU A 285 -3.96 -2.40 -12.51
C LEU A 285 -5.37 -2.18 -11.96
N ALA A 286 -5.73 -3.01 -10.99
CA ALA A 286 -6.95 -2.94 -10.22
C ALA A 286 -6.65 -3.12 -8.73
N ASP A 287 -7.70 -3.12 -7.90
CA ASP A 287 -7.61 -3.18 -6.44
C ASP A 287 -6.60 -4.25 -5.97
N GLY A 288 -5.67 -3.82 -5.12
CA GLY A 288 -4.63 -4.68 -4.56
C GLY A 288 -5.19 -5.82 -3.71
N ALA A 289 -6.39 -5.65 -3.16
CA ALA A 289 -7.05 -6.66 -2.36
C ALA A 289 -7.36 -7.97 -3.11
N LEU A 290 -7.42 -7.94 -4.45
CA LEU A 290 -7.57 -9.15 -5.26
C LEU A 290 -6.40 -10.13 -5.08
N ALA A 291 -5.18 -9.61 -4.97
CA ALA A 291 -3.96 -10.41 -4.84
C ALA A 291 -3.38 -10.43 -3.41
N ASP A 292 -3.58 -9.36 -2.62
CA ASP A 292 -3.07 -9.24 -1.24
C ASP A 292 -3.84 -8.18 -0.46
N ASN A 293 -4.99 -8.54 0.09
CA ASN A 293 -5.83 -7.59 0.85
C ASN A 293 -5.16 -7.03 2.13
N LEU A 294 -4.20 -7.75 2.71
CA LEU A 294 -3.51 -7.32 3.94
C LEU A 294 -2.28 -6.44 3.68
N GLY A 295 -1.76 -6.40 2.44
CA GLY A 295 -0.48 -5.79 2.14
C GLY A 295 0.73 -6.57 2.70
N ALA A 296 0.51 -7.73 3.29
CA ALA A 296 1.54 -8.51 3.97
C ALA A 296 2.42 -9.30 2.99
N ARG A 297 1.90 -9.67 1.81
CA ARG A 297 2.67 -10.40 0.80
C ARG A 297 3.78 -9.55 0.20
N ALA A 298 3.58 -8.25 0.05
CA ALA A 298 4.63 -7.35 -0.40
C ALA A 298 5.85 -7.36 0.55
N ILE A 299 5.61 -7.49 1.87
CA ILE A 299 6.69 -7.64 2.86
C ILE A 299 7.38 -9.00 2.73
N LEU A 300 6.61 -10.08 2.54
CA LEU A 300 7.18 -11.40 2.30
C LEU A 300 8.06 -11.43 1.05
N ASP A 301 7.65 -10.70 0.01
CA ASP A 301 8.40 -10.55 -1.23
C ASP A 301 9.69 -9.74 -1.02
N GLU A 302 9.65 -8.64 -0.27
CA GLU A 302 10.84 -7.85 0.08
C GLU A 302 11.88 -8.69 0.84
N VAL A 303 11.43 -9.55 1.76
CA VAL A 303 12.30 -10.50 2.45
C VAL A 303 12.87 -11.53 1.48
N ALA A 304 12.04 -12.06 0.58
CA ALA A 304 12.47 -13.07 -0.40
C ALA A 304 13.33 -12.53 -1.53
N LEU A 305 13.47 -11.20 -1.70
CA LEU A 305 14.42 -10.55 -2.61
C LEU A 305 15.88 -10.83 -2.26
N GLY A 306 16.16 -11.01 -0.96
CA GLY A 306 17.46 -11.45 -0.50
C GLY A 306 17.52 -12.97 -0.40
N GLU A 307 18.71 -13.50 -0.26
CA GLU A 307 18.91 -14.90 0.09
C GLU A 307 18.39 -15.20 1.51
N SER A 308 18.24 -14.14 2.34
CA SER A 308 17.87 -14.26 3.75
C SER A 308 17.15 -13.02 4.31
N VAL A 309 16.46 -13.19 5.45
CA VAL A 309 15.92 -12.06 6.24
C VAL A 309 17.03 -11.11 6.67
N THR A 310 18.22 -11.64 7.00
CA THR A 310 19.39 -10.84 7.36
C THR A 310 19.79 -9.90 6.22
N ASP A 311 19.72 -10.37 4.97
CA ASP A 311 20.00 -9.55 3.80
C ASP A 311 18.92 -8.49 3.57
N ALA A 312 17.65 -8.84 3.81
CA ALA A 312 16.57 -7.87 3.74
C ALA A 312 16.73 -6.76 4.79
N LEU A 313 17.06 -7.11 6.03
CA LEU A 313 17.37 -6.14 7.08
C LEU A 313 18.55 -5.24 6.71
N ARG A 314 19.64 -5.83 6.18
CA ARG A 314 20.83 -5.07 5.75
C ARG A 314 20.50 -4.08 4.63
N ARG A 315 19.75 -4.51 3.60
CA ARG A 315 19.35 -3.63 2.50
C ARG A 315 18.47 -2.46 2.95
N ASN A 316 17.70 -2.66 4.01
CA ASN A 316 16.85 -1.63 4.59
C ASN A 316 17.53 -0.80 5.69
N GLY A 317 18.85 -1.00 5.97
CA GLY A 317 19.59 -0.24 6.97
C GLY A 317 19.53 -0.81 8.41
N PHE A 318 18.85 -1.96 8.60
CA PHE A 318 18.60 -2.57 9.92
C PHE A 318 19.49 -3.79 10.21
N SER A 319 20.75 -3.77 9.77
CA SER A 319 21.68 -4.87 10.07
C SER A 319 21.90 -5.09 11.57
N ARG A 320 21.69 -4.07 12.40
CA ARG A 320 21.83 -4.07 13.86
C ARG A 320 20.51 -4.36 14.59
N ALA A 321 19.39 -4.56 13.90
CA ALA A 321 18.11 -4.79 14.53
C ALA A 321 18.17 -5.98 15.50
N ARG A 322 17.73 -5.77 16.73
CA ARG A 322 17.57 -6.80 17.77
C ARG A 322 16.12 -7.26 17.90
N ARG A 323 15.20 -6.45 17.41
CA ARG A 323 13.77 -6.71 17.47
C ARG A 323 13.08 -6.25 16.20
N MET A 324 12.09 -7.01 15.80
CA MET A 324 11.21 -6.69 14.67
C MET A 324 9.76 -6.78 15.16
N LEU A 325 8.98 -5.72 14.90
CA LEU A 325 7.55 -5.68 15.21
C LEU A 325 6.75 -5.62 13.93
N PHE A 326 5.88 -6.61 13.72
CA PHE A 326 4.87 -6.59 12.67
C PHE A 326 3.50 -6.27 13.24
N ILE A 327 2.85 -5.23 12.72
CA ILE A 327 1.46 -4.87 13.06
C ILE A 327 0.61 -5.05 11.79
N VAL A 328 -0.27 -6.05 11.79
CA VAL A 328 -1.19 -6.32 10.69
C VAL A 328 -2.54 -5.72 11.02
N VAL A 329 -2.96 -4.71 10.27
CA VAL A 329 -4.23 -4.00 10.46
C VAL A 329 -5.22 -4.47 9.39
N ASP A 330 -6.23 -5.21 9.82
CA ASP A 330 -7.20 -5.86 8.97
C ASP A 330 -8.62 -5.30 9.19
N ALA A 331 -9.05 -4.47 8.26
CA ALA A 331 -10.39 -3.86 8.27
C ALA A 331 -11.41 -4.62 7.42
N ARG A 332 -11.15 -5.91 7.09
CA ARG A 332 -12.09 -6.72 6.32
C ARG A 332 -13.38 -6.95 7.11
N THR A 333 -14.47 -7.13 6.37
CA THR A 333 -15.79 -7.48 6.91
C THR A 333 -16.30 -8.75 6.23
N GLY A 334 -17.17 -9.47 6.92
CA GLY A 334 -17.90 -10.58 6.35
C GLY A 334 -18.95 -10.13 5.33
N PHE A 335 -19.55 -11.10 4.65
CA PHE A 335 -20.78 -10.86 3.88
C PHE A 335 -21.97 -10.72 4.85
N ASP A 336 -22.90 -9.80 4.57
CA ASP A 336 -23.97 -9.44 5.48
C ASP A 336 -24.82 -10.70 5.89
N PRO A 337 -24.79 -11.06 7.20
CA PRO A 337 -25.44 -12.29 7.67
C PRO A 337 -26.96 -12.32 7.51
N LYS A 338 -27.60 -11.18 7.20
CA LYS A 338 -29.06 -11.14 6.93
C LYS A 338 -29.46 -12.04 5.78
N TYR A 339 -28.55 -12.23 4.79
CA TYR A 339 -28.84 -13.08 3.63
C TYR A 339 -28.90 -14.57 3.98
N ALA A 340 -28.30 -15.00 5.08
CA ALA A 340 -28.48 -16.36 5.61
C ALA A 340 -29.88 -16.59 6.23
N LYS A 341 -30.61 -15.50 6.50
CA LYS A 341 -31.94 -15.55 7.14
C LYS A 341 -33.09 -15.42 6.14
N THR A 342 -32.79 -15.22 4.85
CA THR A 342 -33.79 -15.03 3.80
C THR A 342 -33.73 -16.13 2.76
N PRO A 343 -34.86 -16.70 2.29
CA PRO A 343 -34.85 -17.69 1.21
C PRO A 343 -34.73 -17.08 -0.18
N GLU A 344 -34.66 -15.75 -0.27
CA GLU A 344 -34.64 -15.04 -1.55
C GLU A 344 -33.28 -15.16 -2.24
N PRO A 345 -33.24 -15.45 -3.56
CA PRO A 345 -32.00 -15.50 -4.31
C PRO A 345 -31.32 -14.13 -4.34
N LEU A 346 -29.99 -14.15 -4.26
CA LEU A 346 -29.19 -12.94 -4.39
C LEU A 346 -29.25 -12.41 -5.83
N GLY A 347 -29.50 -11.12 -5.99
CA GLY A 347 -29.37 -10.47 -7.30
C GLY A 347 -27.90 -10.41 -7.76
N ILE A 348 -27.67 -10.28 -9.09
CA ILE A 348 -26.36 -10.34 -9.73
C ILE A 348 -25.30 -9.46 -9.02
N LYS A 349 -25.62 -8.19 -8.74
CA LYS A 349 -24.70 -7.29 -8.03
C LYS A 349 -24.26 -7.86 -6.69
N LYS A 350 -25.18 -8.41 -5.89
CA LYS A 350 -24.88 -8.99 -4.58
C LYS A 350 -24.08 -10.28 -4.69
N VAL A 351 -24.31 -11.07 -5.73
CA VAL A 351 -23.48 -12.25 -6.02
C VAL A 351 -22.05 -11.82 -6.33
N MET A 352 -21.86 -10.78 -7.14
CA MET A 352 -20.53 -10.25 -7.44
C MET A 352 -19.83 -9.68 -6.20
N ASP A 353 -20.54 -8.92 -5.36
CA ASP A 353 -20.04 -8.42 -4.09
C ASP A 353 -19.61 -9.58 -3.15
N ALA A 354 -20.42 -10.64 -3.11
CA ALA A 354 -20.10 -11.84 -2.34
C ALA A 354 -18.86 -12.57 -2.87
N VAL A 355 -18.72 -12.74 -4.17
CA VAL A 355 -17.54 -13.38 -4.79
C VAL A 355 -16.26 -12.62 -4.42
N VAL A 356 -16.29 -11.29 -4.53
CA VAL A 356 -15.15 -10.45 -4.14
C VAL A 356 -14.86 -10.58 -2.64
N SER A 357 -15.89 -10.48 -1.80
CA SER A 357 -15.73 -10.58 -0.33
C SER A 357 -15.21 -11.94 0.11
N VAL A 358 -15.74 -13.04 -0.44
CA VAL A 358 -15.29 -14.41 -0.11
C VAL A 358 -13.83 -14.60 -0.49
N THR A 359 -13.43 -14.14 -1.67
CA THR A 359 -12.04 -14.22 -2.15
C THR A 359 -11.11 -13.45 -1.22
N PHE A 360 -11.44 -12.20 -0.87
CA PHE A 360 -10.64 -11.38 0.03
C PHE A 360 -10.50 -12.00 1.41
N ASN A 361 -11.61 -12.48 1.99
CA ASN A 361 -11.60 -13.10 3.32
C ASN A 361 -10.75 -14.37 3.34
N ARG A 362 -10.94 -15.25 2.35
CA ARG A 362 -10.17 -16.50 2.27
C ARG A 362 -8.68 -16.24 2.08
N TYR A 363 -8.35 -15.34 1.15
CA TYR A 363 -6.96 -15.03 0.86
C TYR A 363 -6.24 -14.31 2.01
N SER A 364 -6.94 -13.42 2.73
CA SER A 364 -6.42 -12.77 3.93
C SER A 364 -6.14 -13.79 5.04
N PHE A 365 -7.03 -14.76 5.24
CA PHE A 365 -6.82 -15.84 6.21
C PHE A 365 -5.55 -16.65 5.88
N GLU A 366 -5.38 -17.06 4.63
CA GLU A 366 -4.18 -17.81 4.20
C GLU A 366 -2.91 -16.96 4.31
N THR A 367 -2.97 -15.67 3.97
CA THR A 367 -1.84 -14.75 4.12
C THR A 367 -1.45 -14.59 5.59
N MET A 368 -2.42 -14.45 6.50
CA MET A 368 -2.14 -14.35 7.92
C MET A 368 -1.51 -15.62 8.49
N ASN A 369 -1.99 -16.79 8.06
CA ASN A 369 -1.38 -18.07 8.44
C ASN A 369 0.06 -18.18 7.93
N LEU A 370 0.31 -17.75 6.69
CA LEU A 370 1.67 -17.72 6.13
C LEU A 370 2.59 -16.79 6.94
N MET A 371 2.11 -15.60 7.32
CA MET A 371 2.86 -14.67 8.17
C MET A 371 3.25 -15.30 9.51
N ARG A 372 2.29 -15.92 10.23
CA ARG A 372 2.57 -16.60 11.51
C ARG A 372 3.63 -17.69 11.37
N GLN A 373 3.61 -18.46 10.28
CA GLN A 373 4.62 -19.48 10.02
C GLN A 373 5.99 -18.90 9.67
N ARG A 374 6.03 -17.81 8.91
CA ARG A 374 7.29 -17.18 8.46
C ARG A 374 8.00 -16.44 9.61
N VAL A 375 7.27 -15.73 10.45
CA VAL A 375 7.82 -14.99 11.60
C VAL A 375 8.71 -15.89 12.46
N GLY A 376 8.21 -17.06 12.88
CA GLY A 376 9.01 -17.98 13.70
C GLY A 376 10.22 -18.61 12.98
N ARG A 377 10.24 -18.63 11.63
CA ARG A 377 11.41 -19.07 10.86
C ARG A 377 12.44 -17.94 10.74
N TRP A 378 12.01 -16.71 10.52
CA TRP A 378 12.88 -15.55 10.40
C TRP A 378 13.73 -15.32 11.63
N GLU A 379 13.13 -15.43 12.80
CA GLU A 379 13.85 -15.34 14.08
C GLU A 379 15.00 -16.32 14.14
N LYS A 380 14.73 -17.62 13.87
CA LYS A 380 15.74 -18.68 13.85
C LYS A 380 16.83 -18.42 12.78
N GLU A 381 16.42 -17.98 11.60
CA GLU A 381 17.31 -17.73 10.48
C GLU A 381 18.30 -16.59 10.79
N VAL A 382 17.79 -15.45 11.32
CA VAL A 382 18.61 -14.30 11.68
C VAL A 382 19.64 -14.67 12.76
N ARG A 383 19.19 -15.34 13.82
CA ARG A 383 20.06 -15.82 14.90
C ARG A 383 21.16 -16.75 14.37
N ASN A 384 20.77 -17.75 13.57
CA ASN A 384 21.72 -18.70 13.00
C ASN A 384 22.73 -18.02 12.05
N THR A 385 22.30 -17.11 11.19
CA THR A 385 23.15 -16.42 10.24
C THR A 385 24.14 -15.51 10.96
N ARG A 386 23.66 -14.71 11.91
CA ARG A 386 24.52 -13.79 12.70
C ARG A 386 25.55 -14.54 13.52
N CYS A 387 25.16 -15.61 14.20
CA CYS A 387 26.09 -16.36 15.07
C CYS A 387 27.09 -17.22 14.29
N LYS A 388 26.79 -17.60 13.04
CA LYS A 388 27.75 -18.30 12.17
C LYS A 388 28.81 -17.36 11.58
N VAL A 389 28.42 -16.16 11.18
CA VAL A 389 29.31 -15.17 10.54
C VAL A 389 30.15 -14.44 11.57
N ALA A 390 29.71 -14.37 12.80
CA ALA A 390 30.29 -13.52 13.82
C ALA A 390 30.78 -14.30 15.04
N LEU A 391 31.94 -14.89 14.91
CA LEU A 391 32.81 -15.15 16.09
C LEU A 391 33.10 -13.87 16.91
N ALA A 392 32.55 -12.72 16.51
CA ALA A 392 32.85 -11.39 17.06
C ALA A 392 31.66 -10.45 17.25
N ILE A 393 30.39 -10.82 16.97
CA ILE A 393 29.25 -9.94 17.29
C ILE A 393 28.73 -10.33 18.68
N PRO A 394 28.94 -9.50 19.73
CA PRO A 394 28.26 -9.69 21.00
C PRO A 394 26.76 -9.76 20.76
N ASP A 395 26.05 -10.66 21.43
CA ASP A 395 24.59 -10.78 21.35
C ASP A 395 24.02 -11.23 19.99
N CYS A 396 24.77 -12.02 19.21
CA CYS A 396 24.29 -12.55 17.91
C CYS A 396 22.94 -13.32 18.04
N GLU A 397 22.64 -13.88 19.22
CA GLU A 397 21.41 -14.61 19.51
C GLU A 397 20.22 -13.69 19.80
N LYS A 398 20.43 -12.38 20.05
CA LYS A 398 19.37 -11.46 20.40
C LYS A 398 18.69 -10.93 19.13
N PHE A 399 17.65 -11.61 18.72
CA PHE A 399 16.73 -11.18 17.69
C PHE A 399 15.36 -11.82 17.90
N ASP A 400 14.38 -10.99 18.19
CA ASP A 400 12.99 -11.41 18.41
C ASP A 400 12.08 -10.80 17.35
N VAL A 401 11.01 -11.52 16.99
CA VAL A 401 10.00 -11.07 16.04
C VAL A 401 8.62 -11.15 16.69
N ASP A 402 8.02 -10.00 16.86
CA ASP A 402 6.65 -9.87 17.39
C ASP A 402 5.65 -9.64 16.26
N LEU A 403 4.49 -10.32 16.35
CA LEU A 403 3.40 -10.19 15.39
C LEU A 403 2.12 -9.80 16.11
N VAL A 404 1.61 -8.62 15.81
CA VAL A 404 0.35 -8.07 16.35
C VAL A 404 -0.68 -8.04 15.24
N GLU A 405 -1.85 -8.64 15.48
CA GLU A 405 -2.98 -8.61 14.56
C GLU A 405 -4.10 -7.74 15.14
N LEU A 406 -4.54 -6.74 14.38
CA LEU A 406 -5.62 -5.83 14.74
C LEU A 406 -6.75 -6.00 13.72
N SER A 407 -7.80 -6.71 14.11
CA SER A 407 -8.95 -7.02 13.25
C SER A 407 -10.27 -6.87 14.01
N PHE A 408 -11.37 -6.71 13.28
CA PHE A 408 -12.70 -6.62 13.91
C PHE A 408 -13.08 -7.87 14.67
N ASP A 409 -12.58 -9.06 14.25
CA ASP A 409 -12.80 -10.31 14.95
C ASP A 409 -12.28 -10.31 16.40
N ARG A 410 -11.31 -9.42 16.70
CA ARG A 410 -10.71 -9.26 18.03
C ARG A 410 -11.40 -8.23 18.92
N VAL A 411 -12.42 -7.55 18.41
CA VAL A 411 -13.24 -6.62 19.21
C VAL A 411 -14.06 -7.44 20.23
N LYS A 412 -13.86 -7.13 21.52
CA LYS A 412 -14.46 -7.90 22.63
C LYS A 412 -15.96 -7.73 22.73
N ASP A 413 -16.44 -6.48 22.51
CA ASP A 413 -17.86 -6.15 22.54
C ASP A 413 -18.57 -6.71 21.28
N PRO A 414 -19.50 -7.68 21.43
CA PRO A 414 -20.18 -8.27 20.28
C PRO A 414 -21.05 -7.29 19.49
N GLU A 415 -21.66 -6.29 20.14
CA GLU A 415 -22.51 -5.30 19.49
C GLU A 415 -21.63 -4.34 18.65
N GLU A 416 -20.49 -3.91 19.20
CA GLU A 416 -19.55 -3.08 18.47
C GLU A 416 -18.94 -3.84 17.29
N ARG A 417 -18.55 -5.10 17.46
CA ARG A 417 -18.05 -5.95 16.39
C ARG A 417 -19.07 -6.08 15.26
N GLU A 418 -20.33 -6.41 15.60
CA GLU A 418 -21.41 -6.52 14.60
C GLU A 418 -21.67 -5.20 13.87
N TYR A 419 -21.56 -4.07 14.57
CA TYR A 419 -21.67 -2.75 13.95
C TYR A 419 -20.53 -2.51 12.96
N LEU A 420 -19.28 -2.77 13.35
CA LEU A 420 -18.10 -2.56 12.50
C LEU A 420 -18.14 -3.45 11.25
N ASP A 421 -18.59 -4.70 11.39
CA ASP A 421 -18.78 -5.64 10.27
C ASP A 421 -19.82 -5.16 9.23
N ARG A 422 -20.74 -4.29 9.62
CA ARG A 422 -21.74 -3.69 8.73
C ARG A 422 -21.31 -2.38 8.08
N VAL A 423 -20.19 -1.80 8.49
CA VAL A 423 -19.71 -0.56 7.86
C VAL A 423 -19.32 -0.86 6.40
N PRO A 424 -19.90 -0.16 5.41
CA PRO A 424 -19.68 -0.50 4.01
C PRO A 424 -18.28 -0.13 3.53
N THR A 425 -17.84 -0.79 2.46
CA THR A 425 -16.72 -0.35 1.66
C THR A 425 -17.19 0.75 0.71
N ALA A 426 -16.90 2.01 1.03
CA ALA A 426 -17.38 3.19 0.30
C ALA A 426 -16.36 4.32 0.38
N PHE A 427 -16.51 5.34 -0.47
CA PHE A 427 -15.71 6.58 -0.41
C PHE A 427 -16.39 7.68 0.44
N THR A 428 -17.57 7.40 0.99
CA THR A 428 -18.23 8.29 1.94
C THR A 428 -18.81 7.47 3.09
N LEU A 429 -18.51 7.89 4.32
CA LEU A 429 -19.02 7.32 5.55
C LEU A 429 -19.58 8.44 6.45
N SER A 430 -20.48 8.09 7.36
CA SER A 430 -20.94 9.04 8.38
C SER A 430 -19.83 9.34 9.40
N SER A 431 -19.91 10.52 10.00
CA SER A 431 -18.97 10.91 11.06
C SER A 431 -19.01 9.94 12.25
N GLU A 432 -20.16 9.36 12.56
CA GLU A 432 -20.29 8.33 13.60
C GLU A 432 -19.50 7.08 13.25
N GLN A 433 -19.64 6.57 12.02
CA GLN A 433 -18.88 5.41 11.56
C GLN A 433 -17.37 5.64 11.65
N ILE A 434 -16.91 6.82 11.25
CA ILE A 434 -15.49 7.20 11.31
C ILE A 434 -14.99 7.25 12.75
N ILE A 435 -15.75 7.86 13.66
CA ILE A 435 -15.40 7.94 15.08
C ILE A 435 -15.31 6.54 15.69
N ARG A 436 -16.30 5.66 15.43
CA ARG A 436 -16.33 4.30 15.98
C ARG A 436 -15.18 3.46 15.43
N LEU A 437 -14.86 3.53 14.14
CA LEU A 437 -13.70 2.84 13.55
C LEU A 437 -12.39 3.27 14.20
N ARG A 438 -12.15 4.56 14.37
CA ARG A 438 -10.95 5.10 15.02
C ARG A 438 -10.86 4.66 16.49
N ARG A 439 -11.99 4.70 17.20
CA ARG A 439 -12.05 4.24 18.61
C ARG A 439 -11.77 2.73 18.72
N ALA A 440 -12.36 1.91 17.87
CA ALA A 440 -12.13 0.48 17.85
C ALA A 440 -10.64 0.15 17.58
N ALA A 441 -10.02 0.87 16.63
CA ALA A 441 -8.60 0.72 16.35
C ALA A 441 -7.74 1.01 17.59
N ARG A 442 -8.00 2.11 18.28
CA ARG A 442 -7.30 2.48 19.51
C ARG A 442 -7.44 1.40 20.58
N LEU A 443 -8.67 0.96 20.86
CA LEU A 443 -8.91 -0.08 21.86
C LEU A 443 -8.21 -1.39 21.52
N LEU A 444 -8.20 -1.79 20.25
CA LEU A 444 -7.53 -3.02 19.82
C LEU A 444 -6.01 -2.94 20.02
N VAL A 445 -5.39 -1.79 19.77
CA VAL A 445 -3.95 -1.59 20.03
C VAL A 445 -3.67 -1.65 21.54
N GLU A 446 -4.43 -0.93 22.36
CA GLU A 446 -4.25 -0.82 23.82
C GLU A 446 -4.53 -2.15 24.54
N GLU A 447 -5.49 -2.95 24.04
CA GLU A 447 -5.92 -4.20 24.64
C GLU A 447 -5.22 -5.44 24.08
N SER A 448 -4.42 -5.32 22.99
CA SER A 448 -3.70 -6.45 22.41
C SER A 448 -2.72 -7.07 23.41
N PRO A 449 -2.85 -8.36 23.71
CA PRO A 449 -1.89 -9.06 24.56
C PRO A 449 -0.49 -9.08 23.93
N GLU A 450 -0.41 -9.22 22.61
CA GLU A 450 0.83 -9.26 21.84
C GLU A 450 1.55 -7.90 21.92
N MET A 451 0.81 -6.80 21.79
CA MET A 451 1.37 -5.45 21.94
C MET A 451 1.89 -5.19 23.36
N ARG A 452 1.14 -5.59 24.38
CA ARG A 452 1.58 -5.46 25.77
C ARG A 452 2.85 -6.25 26.03
N LEU A 453 2.91 -7.49 25.57
CA LEU A 453 4.09 -8.33 25.72
C LEU A 453 5.30 -7.72 25.04
N PHE A 454 5.15 -7.21 23.81
CA PHE A 454 6.19 -6.48 23.09
C PHE A 454 6.70 -5.29 23.90
N LEU A 455 5.83 -4.44 24.42
CA LEU A 455 6.21 -3.25 25.18
C LEU A 455 6.94 -3.60 26.50
N GLU A 456 6.47 -4.63 27.23
CA GLU A 456 7.10 -5.11 28.44
C GLU A 456 8.51 -5.67 28.18
N GLN A 457 8.67 -6.44 27.12
CA GLN A 457 9.96 -7.02 26.75
C GLN A 457 10.93 -5.94 26.28
N SER A 458 10.48 -5.00 25.45
CA SER A 458 11.29 -3.85 25.02
C SER A 458 11.78 -3.01 26.20
N ALA A 459 10.92 -2.78 27.20
CA ALA A 459 11.30 -2.05 28.41
C ALA A 459 12.35 -2.82 29.24
N LYS A 460 12.27 -4.13 29.33
CA LYS A 460 13.27 -4.97 30.01
C LYS A 460 14.65 -4.92 29.31
N GLU A 461 14.65 -4.99 27.99
CA GLU A 461 15.89 -4.93 27.18
C GLU A 461 16.58 -3.57 27.31
N GLY A 462 15.84 -2.48 27.13
CA GLY A 462 16.41 -1.12 27.25
C GLY A 462 16.95 -0.83 28.65
N ASN A 463 16.24 -1.29 29.70
CA ASN A 463 16.74 -1.13 31.09
C ASN A 463 18.00 -1.97 31.38
N ALA A 464 18.19 -3.09 30.70
CA ALA A 464 19.40 -3.91 30.84
C ALA A 464 20.60 -3.27 30.16
N HIS A 465 20.39 -2.45 29.15
CA HIS A 465 21.47 -1.72 28.45
C HIS A 465 21.98 -0.54 29.26
N ASN A 466 21.13 0.08 30.07
CA ASN A 466 21.46 1.24 30.92
C ASN A 466 22.12 0.88 32.28
N LYS A 467 22.28 -0.41 32.56
CA LYS A 467 23.04 -0.92 33.73
C LYS A 467 24.42 -1.43 33.35
#